data_bf8beadc0135da303a66106fae669ac5
#
_entry.id   bf8beadc0135da303a66106fae669ac5
#
_cell.length_a   1.000
_cell.length_b   1.000
_cell.length_c   1.000
_cell.angle_alpha   90.00
_cell.angle_beta   90.00
_cell.angle_gamma   90.00
#
_symmetry.space_group_name_H-M   'P 1'
#
loop_
_entity.id
_entity.type
_entity.pdbx_description
1 polymer ?
#
loop_
_entity_poly.entity_id
_entity_poly.type
_entity_poly.pdbx_seq_one_letter_code
_entity_poly.pdbx_strand_id
1 'polypeptide(L)'
;MKPTYFYQLLFALFISSTTFAAENNANDPVIISGTKFTYPLIEKWIAEYTKINPNANIKLASKTTVAQRADLNVIAHQPTKEETNVNQEIIYAGRYALLPVTNSNNPILSSSKKKGLNKKDIDKLFFEVDSYDEEQVKEKPKFAANIYSRDNQASASIVLAGYFGHASSEIKGKKVLGDDIYLLTAIKKDSIGLTYNNLGYLYDNNSRKLKNGITLLPLDLKKDIKTALEGSLDDVISVLEKNKIETIPVEKIGFVYSQQAVRREVSDFLKWVLTDGQKFNHTEGFLNLDKQFLAEQTTRLSEKFLTLK
;
A
#
# COMPACT_ATOMS: atom_id res chain seq x y z
N MET A 1 6.06 68.88 -51.22
CA MET A 1 5.74 67.55 -50.68
C MET A 1 6.79 67.14 -49.65
N LYS A 2 6.44 67.11 -48.39
CA LYS A 2 7.37 66.72 -47.26
C LYS A 2 7.15 65.26 -46.93
N PRO A 3 8.16 64.40 -46.73
CA PRO A 3 8.01 63.06 -46.24
C PRO A 3 7.93 63.06 -44.73
N THR A 4 6.90 62.36 -44.20
CA THR A 4 6.64 62.13 -42.77
C THR A 4 7.37 60.84 -42.32
N TYR A 5 8.32 61.01 -41.42
CA TYR A 5 9.01 59.89 -40.81
C TYR A 5 8.13 59.26 -39.69
N PHE A 6 7.79 57.98 -39.83
CA PHE A 6 7.05 57.20 -38.85
C PHE A 6 8.08 56.50 -37.92
N TYR A 7 8.18 56.97 -36.66
CA TYR A 7 9.00 56.33 -35.66
C TYR A 7 8.22 55.18 -35.05
N GLN A 8 8.62 53.91 -35.32
CA GLN A 8 8.18 52.77 -34.60
C GLN A 8 8.98 52.64 -33.30
N LEU A 9 8.30 52.87 -32.17
CA LEU A 9 8.84 52.66 -30.84
C LEU A 9 8.70 51.17 -30.50
N LEU A 10 9.83 50.41 -30.52
CA LEU A 10 9.88 49.03 -30.13
C LEU A 10 9.92 48.96 -28.58
N PHE A 11 8.78 48.63 -27.96
CA PHE A 11 8.70 48.40 -26.50
C PHE A 11 9.11 46.95 -26.21
N ALA A 12 10.37 46.72 -25.80
CA ALA A 12 10.85 45.45 -25.36
C ALA A 12 10.31 45.16 -23.95
N LEU A 13 9.29 44.30 -23.86
CA LEU A 13 8.79 43.79 -22.59
C LEU A 13 9.80 42.75 -22.04
N PHE A 14 10.63 43.18 -21.08
CA PHE A 14 11.42 42.26 -20.27
C PHE A 14 10.47 41.52 -19.32
N ILE A 15 10.04 40.29 -19.67
CA ILE A 15 9.39 39.38 -18.74
C ILE A 15 10.50 38.74 -17.91
N SER A 16 10.81 39.37 -16.77
CA SER A 16 11.61 38.74 -15.74
C SER A 16 10.78 37.58 -15.12
N SER A 17 11.03 36.38 -15.59
CA SER A 17 10.55 35.13 -14.93
C SER A 17 11.27 35.01 -13.60
N THR A 18 10.65 35.53 -12.54
CA THR A 18 11.03 35.18 -11.17
C THR A 18 10.67 33.71 -10.95
N THR A 19 11.65 32.84 -11.07
CA THR A 19 11.57 31.50 -10.55
C THR A 19 11.48 31.62 -9.03
N PHE A 20 10.26 31.50 -8.49
CA PHE A 20 10.08 31.26 -7.06
C PHE A 20 10.63 29.84 -6.77
N ALA A 21 11.92 29.76 -6.45
CA ALA A 21 12.41 28.63 -5.69
C ALA A 21 11.72 28.72 -4.33
N ALA A 22 10.84 27.78 -4.02
CA ALA A 22 10.28 27.66 -2.69
C ALA A 22 11.44 27.39 -1.74
N GLU A 23 11.87 28.40 -0.97
CA GLU A 23 12.80 28.20 0.13
C GLU A 23 12.10 27.27 1.15
N ASN A 24 12.61 26.06 1.30
CA ASN A 24 12.23 25.18 2.39
C ASN A 24 12.76 25.81 3.68
N ASN A 25 11.89 26.48 4.43
CA ASN A 25 12.23 26.96 5.75
C ASN A 25 12.48 25.75 6.67
N ALA A 26 13.54 25.79 7.48
CA ALA A 26 13.90 24.74 8.42
C ALA A 26 12.77 24.39 9.44
N ASN A 27 11.73 25.22 9.52
CA ASN A 27 10.55 25.01 10.38
C ASN A 27 9.34 24.38 9.65
N ASP A 28 9.42 24.18 8.34
CA ASP A 28 8.32 23.56 7.61
C ASP A 28 8.19 22.07 7.95
N PRO A 29 6.97 21.56 8.15
CA PRO A 29 6.78 20.14 8.45
C PRO A 29 7.28 19.26 7.31
N VAL A 30 7.85 18.10 7.63
CA VAL A 30 8.02 17.00 6.69
C VAL A 30 6.65 16.42 6.40
N ILE A 31 6.22 16.45 5.16
CA ILE A 31 4.89 15.94 4.75
C ILE A 31 5.03 14.56 4.16
N ILE A 32 4.30 13.61 4.73
CA ILE A 32 4.18 12.23 4.22
C ILE A 32 2.81 12.05 3.60
N SER A 33 2.73 11.60 2.35
CA SER A 33 1.48 11.27 1.65
C SER A 33 1.54 9.86 1.07
N GLY A 34 0.47 9.40 0.42
CA GLY A 34 0.45 8.17 -0.37
C GLY A 34 -0.61 7.16 0.06
N THR A 35 -0.26 5.90 0.08
CA THR A 35 -1.18 4.77 0.29
C THR A 35 -1.80 4.77 1.69
N LYS A 36 -3.11 5.04 1.78
CA LYS A 36 -3.80 5.33 3.05
C LYS A 36 -3.83 4.19 4.06
N PHE A 37 -3.94 2.95 3.63
CA PHE A 37 -3.99 1.84 4.59
C PHE A 37 -2.68 1.66 5.38
N THR A 38 -1.58 2.31 4.96
CA THR A 38 -0.31 2.33 5.69
C THR A 38 -0.27 3.40 6.80
N TYR A 39 -1.22 4.33 6.80
CA TYR A 39 -1.21 5.48 7.71
C TYR A 39 -1.20 5.11 9.19
N PRO A 40 -1.92 4.08 9.67
CA PRO A 40 -1.81 3.68 11.09
C PRO A 40 -0.37 3.35 11.51
N LEU A 41 0.39 2.64 10.68
CA LEU A 41 1.80 2.35 10.93
C LEU A 41 2.66 3.62 10.90
N ILE A 42 2.43 4.49 9.92
CA ILE A 42 3.20 5.74 9.78
C ILE A 42 2.91 6.68 10.95
N GLU A 43 1.67 6.80 11.39
CA GLU A 43 1.29 7.57 12.59
C GLU A 43 1.98 7.00 13.84
N LYS A 44 2.04 5.67 13.95
CA LYS A 44 2.77 5.01 15.04
C LYS A 44 4.26 5.36 14.98
N TRP A 45 4.89 5.27 13.81
CA TRP A 45 6.29 5.66 13.65
C TRP A 45 6.54 7.14 13.99
N ILE A 46 5.70 8.05 13.49
CA ILE A 46 5.80 9.50 13.80
C ILE A 46 5.69 9.73 15.31
N ALA A 47 4.67 9.14 15.96
CA ALA A 47 4.44 9.31 17.39
C ALA A 47 5.60 8.81 18.24
N GLU A 48 6.18 7.65 17.91
CA GLU A 48 7.30 7.08 18.67
C GLU A 48 8.61 7.82 18.37
N TYR A 49 8.84 8.25 17.13
CA TYR A 49 10.00 9.06 16.76
C TYR A 49 9.98 10.42 17.46
N THR A 50 8.83 11.07 17.54
CA THR A 50 8.70 12.38 18.20
C THR A 50 8.98 12.31 19.71
N LYS A 51 8.74 11.18 20.38
CA LYS A 51 9.09 11.00 21.79
C LYS A 51 10.59 11.15 22.06
N ILE A 52 11.44 10.71 21.14
CA ILE A 52 12.90 10.77 21.23
C ILE A 52 13.49 11.98 20.49
N ASN A 53 12.72 12.58 19.61
CA ASN A 53 13.09 13.79 18.84
C ASN A 53 11.96 14.84 18.96
N PRO A 54 11.81 15.52 20.11
CA PRO A 54 10.68 16.42 20.36
C PRO A 54 10.56 17.60 19.38
N ASN A 55 11.65 17.96 18.72
CA ASN A 55 11.68 19.02 17.72
C ASN A 55 11.30 18.54 16.30
N ALA A 56 11.07 17.24 16.12
CA ALA A 56 10.67 16.70 14.82
C ALA A 56 9.26 17.18 14.44
N ASN A 57 9.15 17.82 13.28
CA ASN A 57 7.88 18.31 12.75
C ASN A 57 7.51 17.47 11.51
N ILE A 58 6.93 16.29 11.73
CA ILE A 58 6.54 15.35 10.67
C ILE A 58 5.03 15.16 10.71
N LYS A 59 4.36 15.22 9.56
CA LYS A 59 2.90 15.14 9.46
C LYS A 59 2.44 14.30 8.28
N LEU A 60 1.37 13.57 8.46
CA LEU A 60 0.63 12.98 7.34
C LEU A 60 -0.15 14.06 6.59
N ALA A 61 -0.17 13.97 5.26
CA ALA A 61 -0.98 14.81 4.42
C ALA A 61 -2.47 14.61 4.73
N SER A 62 -3.16 15.71 5.04
CA SER A 62 -4.61 15.72 5.21
C SER A 62 -5.32 16.00 3.88
N LYS A 63 -6.64 15.82 3.83
CA LYS A 63 -7.46 16.20 2.65
C LYS A 63 -7.37 17.70 2.33
N THR A 64 -7.04 18.53 3.31
CA THR A 64 -6.88 19.98 3.18
C THR A 64 -5.46 20.39 2.81
N THR A 65 -4.48 19.48 2.89
CA THR A 65 -3.10 19.71 2.46
C THR A 65 -3.00 19.55 0.93
N VAL A 66 -3.92 20.19 0.22
CA VAL A 66 -3.96 20.14 -1.25
C VAL A 66 -2.71 20.83 -1.78
N ALA A 67 -1.97 20.10 -2.62
CA ALA A 67 -0.87 20.58 -3.45
C ALA A 67 0.42 21.00 -2.73
N GLN A 68 0.59 20.84 -1.44
CA GLN A 68 1.94 20.90 -0.89
C GLN A 68 2.69 19.64 -1.34
N ARG A 69 3.84 19.84 -1.94
CA ARG A 69 4.75 18.81 -2.40
C ARG A 69 5.13 17.93 -1.21
N ALA A 70 4.69 16.67 -1.21
CA ALA A 70 5.07 15.74 -0.16
C ALA A 70 6.57 15.47 -0.22
N ASP A 71 7.25 15.50 0.94
CA ASP A 71 8.65 15.13 1.05
C ASP A 71 8.84 13.61 0.89
N LEU A 72 7.88 12.83 1.38
CA LEU A 72 7.82 11.38 1.27
C LEU A 72 6.47 10.95 0.70
N ASN A 73 6.49 10.14 -0.36
CA ASN A 73 5.29 9.50 -0.88
C ASN A 73 5.34 7.99 -0.60
N VAL A 74 4.32 7.47 0.09
CA VAL A 74 4.26 6.05 0.46
C VAL A 74 3.61 5.25 -0.65
N ILE A 75 4.31 4.25 -1.12
CA ILE A 75 3.83 3.26 -2.09
C ILE A 75 3.74 1.88 -1.45
N ALA A 76 2.81 1.08 -1.91
CA ALA A 76 2.59 -0.28 -1.43
C ALA A 76 2.35 -1.26 -2.60
N HIS A 77 3.02 -1.02 -3.71
CA HIS A 77 3.11 -1.88 -4.88
C HIS A 77 4.45 -1.62 -5.58
N GLN A 78 4.84 -2.48 -6.50
CA GLN A 78 5.99 -2.23 -7.35
C GLN A 78 5.64 -1.09 -8.32
N PRO A 79 6.34 0.05 -8.26
CA PRO A 79 6.03 1.17 -9.13
C PRO A 79 6.42 0.85 -10.58
N THR A 80 5.63 1.33 -11.51
CA THR A 80 5.98 1.34 -12.92
C THR A 80 7.04 2.40 -13.22
N LYS A 81 7.60 2.38 -14.44
CA LYS A 81 8.56 3.41 -14.87
C LYS A 81 7.93 4.79 -14.98
N GLU A 82 6.63 4.84 -15.20
CA GLU A 82 5.84 6.08 -15.28
C GLU A 82 5.55 6.69 -13.91
N GLU A 83 5.47 5.85 -12.86
CA GLU A 83 5.22 6.29 -11.48
C GLU A 83 6.47 6.80 -10.77
N THR A 84 7.65 6.50 -11.29
CA THR A 84 8.94 6.98 -10.76
C THR A 84 9.76 7.65 -11.85
N ASN A 85 10.58 8.62 -11.47
CA ASN A 85 11.52 9.27 -12.37
C ASN A 85 12.97 9.07 -11.88
N VAL A 86 13.93 9.40 -12.75
CA VAL A 86 15.38 9.22 -12.51
C VAL A 86 15.92 9.96 -11.27
N ASN A 87 15.20 10.96 -10.79
CA ASN A 87 15.59 11.75 -9.62
C ASN A 87 14.91 11.26 -8.32
N GLN A 88 14.18 10.16 -8.37
CA GLN A 88 13.50 9.58 -7.21
C GLN A 88 14.20 8.30 -6.74
N GLU A 89 14.21 8.15 -5.43
CA GLU A 89 14.66 6.93 -4.74
C GLU A 89 13.51 6.31 -3.97
N ILE A 90 13.61 5.00 -3.77
CA ILE A 90 12.65 4.25 -2.97
C ILE A 90 13.41 3.53 -1.87
N ILE A 91 12.98 3.73 -0.63
CA ILE A 91 13.45 2.97 0.54
C ILE A 91 12.28 2.15 1.07
N TYR A 92 12.44 0.84 1.07
CA TYR A 92 11.45 -0.08 1.61
C TYR A 92 11.62 -0.22 3.12
N ALA A 93 10.51 -0.17 3.87
CA ALA A 93 10.53 -0.13 5.34
C ALA A 93 9.68 -1.22 6.00
N GLY A 94 8.90 -1.96 5.26
CA GLY A 94 8.04 -3.02 5.76
C GLY A 94 7.38 -3.79 4.64
N ARG A 95 6.51 -4.74 5.02
CA ARG A 95 5.65 -5.50 4.10
C ARG A 95 4.23 -5.56 4.65
N TYR A 96 3.29 -5.83 3.79
CA TYR A 96 1.91 -6.14 4.16
C TYR A 96 1.42 -7.37 3.41
N ALA A 97 0.39 -8.00 3.93
CA ALA A 97 -0.25 -9.14 3.30
C ALA A 97 -1.72 -8.83 3.01
N LEU A 98 -2.23 -9.32 1.89
CA LEU A 98 -3.64 -9.30 1.54
C LEU A 98 -4.24 -10.68 1.77
N LEU A 99 -5.20 -10.78 2.70
CA LEU A 99 -5.89 -12.03 3.00
C LEU A 99 -7.28 -12.05 2.39
N PRO A 100 -7.70 -13.19 1.80
CA PRO A 100 -9.04 -13.36 1.30
C PRO A 100 -10.03 -13.55 2.46
N VAL A 101 -11.02 -12.67 2.53
CA VAL A 101 -12.03 -12.66 3.61
C VAL A 101 -13.44 -12.57 3.06
N THR A 102 -14.37 -13.04 3.86
CA THR A 102 -15.79 -13.05 3.56
C THR A 102 -16.62 -12.66 4.78
N ASN A 103 -17.92 -12.43 4.58
CA ASN A 103 -18.91 -12.37 5.65
C ASN A 103 -18.91 -13.68 6.44
N SER A 104 -18.96 -13.62 7.77
CA SER A 104 -18.95 -14.79 8.65
C SER A 104 -20.16 -15.73 8.45
N ASN A 105 -21.22 -15.28 7.80
CA ASN A 105 -22.41 -16.04 7.46
C ASN A 105 -22.41 -16.57 6.02
N ASN A 106 -21.31 -16.44 5.29
CA ASN A 106 -21.27 -16.83 3.88
C ASN A 106 -21.39 -18.35 3.73
N PRO A 107 -22.35 -18.86 2.89
CA PRO A 107 -22.53 -20.30 2.62
C PRO A 107 -21.28 -21.01 2.07
N ILE A 108 -20.35 -20.27 1.43
CA ILE A 108 -19.08 -20.81 0.94
C ILE A 108 -18.27 -21.49 2.05
N LEU A 109 -18.39 -20.99 3.28
CA LEU A 109 -17.69 -21.54 4.45
C LEU A 109 -18.07 -22.99 4.75
N SER A 110 -19.34 -23.36 4.52
CA SER A 110 -19.82 -24.73 4.74
C SER A 110 -19.46 -25.65 3.58
N SER A 111 -19.52 -25.14 2.34
CA SER A 111 -19.28 -25.93 1.14
C SER A 111 -17.80 -26.19 0.87
N SER A 112 -16.91 -25.29 1.26
CA SER A 112 -15.46 -25.42 1.07
C SER A 112 -14.71 -26.08 2.24
N LYS A 113 -15.39 -26.42 3.32
CA LYS A 113 -14.76 -27.00 4.54
C LYS A 113 -13.95 -28.28 4.31
N LYS A 114 -14.30 -29.08 3.31
CA LYS A 114 -13.64 -30.39 3.10
C LYS A 114 -12.26 -30.28 2.48
N LYS A 115 -12.01 -29.31 1.58
CA LYS A 115 -10.76 -29.22 0.84
C LYS A 115 -10.09 -27.83 0.93
N GLY A 116 -10.87 -26.75 1.09
CA GLY A 116 -10.40 -25.39 0.96
C GLY A 116 -10.26 -24.94 -0.51
N LEU A 117 -9.93 -23.68 -0.72
CA LEU A 117 -9.74 -23.07 -2.02
C LEU A 117 -8.24 -23.01 -2.34
N ASN A 118 -7.84 -23.57 -3.47
CA ASN A 118 -6.48 -23.44 -3.98
C ASN A 118 -6.31 -22.18 -4.84
N LYS A 119 -5.10 -21.95 -5.38
CA LYS A 119 -4.80 -20.78 -6.20
C LYS A 119 -5.72 -20.66 -7.43
N LYS A 120 -6.02 -21.77 -8.12
CA LYS A 120 -6.92 -21.77 -9.30
C LYS A 120 -8.37 -21.45 -8.92
N ASP A 121 -8.84 -21.95 -7.77
CA ASP A 121 -10.19 -21.66 -7.28
C ASP A 121 -10.32 -20.15 -6.95
N ILE A 122 -9.31 -19.56 -6.32
CA ILE A 122 -9.24 -18.11 -6.03
C ILE A 122 -9.19 -17.32 -7.33
N ASP A 123 -8.35 -17.71 -8.27
CA ASP A 123 -8.21 -17.08 -9.58
C ASP A 123 -9.57 -17.01 -10.30
N LYS A 124 -10.22 -18.15 -10.49
CA LYS A 124 -11.56 -18.22 -11.10
C LYS A 124 -12.62 -17.42 -10.33
N LEU A 125 -12.46 -17.26 -9.03
CA LEU A 125 -13.43 -16.57 -8.17
C LEU A 125 -13.30 -15.04 -8.32
N PHE A 126 -12.09 -14.54 -8.35
CA PHE A 126 -11.80 -13.10 -8.28
C PHE A 126 -11.56 -12.43 -9.63
N PHE A 127 -11.15 -13.18 -10.67
CA PHE A 127 -10.77 -12.58 -11.95
C PHE A 127 -11.69 -13.01 -13.10
N GLU A 128 -11.83 -12.13 -14.07
CA GLU A 128 -12.52 -12.44 -15.32
C GLU A 128 -11.66 -13.42 -16.12
N VAL A 129 -12.31 -14.38 -16.75
CA VAL A 129 -11.66 -15.34 -17.63
C VAL A 129 -11.81 -14.82 -19.04
N ASP A 130 -10.72 -14.74 -19.79
CA ASP A 130 -10.79 -14.39 -21.21
C ASP A 130 -11.73 -15.34 -21.95
N SER A 131 -12.71 -14.78 -22.65
CA SER A 131 -13.76 -15.52 -23.38
C SER A 131 -13.25 -16.41 -24.53
N TYR A 132 -11.95 -16.37 -24.80
CA TYR A 132 -11.30 -17.22 -25.81
C TYR A 132 -10.98 -18.64 -25.32
N ASP A 133 -11.07 -18.91 -24.02
CA ASP A 133 -10.84 -20.24 -23.44
C ASP A 133 -12.18 -20.92 -23.21
N GLU A 134 -12.77 -21.49 -24.28
CA GLU A 134 -14.12 -22.10 -24.27
C GLU A 134 -14.30 -23.22 -23.23
N GLU A 135 -13.23 -23.89 -22.80
CA GLU A 135 -13.29 -24.91 -21.76
C GLU A 135 -13.48 -24.30 -20.35
N GLN A 136 -12.94 -23.11 -20.09
CA GLN A 136 -13.09 -22.44 -18.79
C GLN A 136 -14.46 -21.75 -18.64
N VAL A 137 -15.06 -21.31 -19.73
CA VAL A 137 -16.39 -20.65 -19.72
C VAL A 137 -17.51 -21.62 -19.32
N LYS A 138 -17.34 -22.92 -19.47
CA LYS A 138 -18.38 -23.93 -19.18
C LYS A 138 -18.52 -24.28 -17.68
N GLU A 139 -17.53 -24.01 -16.86
CA GLU A 139 -17.64 -24.22 -15.41
C GLU A 139 -18.22 -22.99 -14.71
N LYS A 140 -19.50 -23.01 -14.38
CA LYS A 140 -20.10 -22.03 -13.48
C LYS A 140 -19.35 -22.03 -12.15
N PRO A 141 -19.10 -20.85 -11.53
CA PRO A 141 -18.49 -20.82 -10.20
C PRO A 141 -19.32 -21.68 -9.25
N LYS A 142 -18.64 -22.55 -8.49
CA LYS A 142 -19.27 -23.48 -7.55
C LYS A 142 -20.08 -22.79 -6.46
N PHE A 143 -19.91 -21.48 -6.30
CA PHE A 143 -20.49 -20.68 -5.22
C PHE A 143 -20.98 -19.35 -5.76
N ALA A 144 -22.14 -18.90 -5.29
CA ALA A 144 -22.57 -17.53 -5.46
C ALA A 144 -21.64 -16.61 -4.61
N ALA A 145 -21.06 -15.61 -5.24
CA ALA A 145 -20.16 -14.67 -4.58
C ALA A 145 -20.28 -13.26 -5.21
N ASN A 146 -20.32 -12.26 -4.35
CA ASN A 146 -20.20 -10.87 -4.73
C ASN A 146 -18.78 -10.39 -4.38
N ILE A 147 -17.97 -10.10 -5.37
CA ILE A 147 -16.61 -9.62 -5.18
C ILE A 147 -16.63 -8.11 -4.96
N TYR A 148 -15.88 -7.66 -3.96
CA TYR A 148 -15.62 -6.26 -3.67
C TYR A 148 -14.11 -6.02 -3.76
N SER A 149 -13.69 -5.02 -4.53
CA SER A 149 -12.29 -4.64 -4.67
C SER A 149 -12.13 -3.13 -4.64
N ARG A 150 -10.91 -2.67 -4.47
CA ARG A 150 -10.57 -1.25 -4.63
C ARG A 150 -10.65 -0.87 -6.12
N ASP A 151 -10.58 0.43 -6.39
CA ASP A 151 -10.39 0.90 -7.77
C ASP A 151 -9.09 0.34 -8.38
N ASN A 152 -8.97 0.42 -9.70
CA ASN A 152 -7.87 -0.21 -10.43
C ASN A 152 -6.50 0.42 -10.16
N GLN A 153 -6.44 1.66 -9.66
CA GLN A 153 -5.21 2.37 -9.34
C GLN A 153 -4.77 2.17 -7.88
N ALA A 154 -5.61 1.55 -7.05
CA ALA A 154 -5.25 1.30 -5.66
C ALA A 154 -4.17 0.22 -5.56
N SER A 155 -3.15 0.43 -4.72
CA SER A 155 -2.06 -0.53 -4.50
C SER A 155 -2.57 -1.94 -4.19
N ALA A 156 -3.64 -2.08 -3.39
CA ALA A 156 -4.22 -3.39 -3.08
C ALA A 156 -4.76 -4.11 -4.32
N SER A 157 -5.40 -3.40 -5.27
CA SER A 157 -5.88 -3.99 -6.54
C SER A 157 -4.72 -4.35 -7.47
N ILE A 158 -3.72 -3.47 -7.59
CA ILE A 158 -2.52 -3.71 -8.41
C ILE A 158 -1.78 -4.95 -7.92
N VAL A 159 -1.54 -5.04 -6.60
CA VAL A 159 -0.82 -6.16 -6.00
C VAL A 159 -1.62 -7.45 -6.08
N LEU A 160 -2.92 -7.42 -5.78
CA LEU A 160 -3.77 -8.60 -5.89
C LEU A 160 -3.76 -9.16 -7.32
N ALA A 161 -4.05 -8.33 -8.31
CA ALA A 161 -4.10 -8.74 -9.70
C ALA A 161 -2.75 -9.24 -10.20
N GLY A 162 -1.68 -8.44 -10.03
CA GLY A 162 -0.34 -8.81 -10.45
C GLY A 162 0.18 -10.12 -9.84
N TYR A 163 -0.18 -10.42 -8.58
CA TYR A 163 0.17 -11.68 -7.91
C TYR A 163 -0.45 -12.90 -8.60
N PHE A 164 -1.65 -12.76 -9.14
CA PHE A 164 -2.33 -13.82 -9.88
C PHE A 164 -2.06 -13.79 -11.40
N GLY A 165 -1.32 -12.79 -11.89
CA GLY A 165 -0.97 -12.66 -13.32
C GLY A 165 -1.99 -11.89 -14.15
N HIS A 166 -2.81 -11.07 -13.51
CA HIS A 166 -3.88 -10.28 -14.13
C HIS A 166 -3.61 -8.77 -14.06
N ALA A 167 -4.31 -8.01 -14.88
CA ALA A 167 -4.44 -6.56 -14.71
C ALA A 167 -5.49 -6.24 -13.62
N SER A 168 -5.32 -5.12 -12.92
CA SER A 168 -6.25 -4.70 -11.85
C SER A 168 -7.67 -4.42 -12.35
N SER A 169 -7.84 -4.13 -13.65
CA SER A 169 -9.14 -3.99 -14.33
C SER A 169 -9.91 -5.30 -14.44
N GLU A 170 -9.22 -6.45 -14.42
CA GLU A 170 -9.81 -7.79 -14.56
C GLU A 170 -10.35 -8.35 -13.23
N ILE A 171 -10.16 -7.65 -12.11
CA ILE A 171 -10.78 -8.06 -10.85
C ILE A 171 -12.28 -7.87 -10.97
N LYS A 172 -13.02 -8.95 -10.78
CA LYS A 172 -14.50 -8.98 -10.83
C LYS A 172 -15.17 -8.08 -9.81
N GLY A 173 -16.45 -7.85 -10.03
CA GLY A 173 -17.37 -7.35 -9.02
C GLY A 173 -17.37 -5.84 -8.86
N LYS A 174 -17.67 -5.37 -7.65
CA LYS A 174 -17.91 -3.96 -7.35
C LYS A 174 -16.65 -3.25 -6.89
N LYS A 175 -16.34 -2.12 -7.52
CA LYS A 175 -15.24 -1.25 -7.09
C LYS A 175 -15.70 -0.33 -5.95
N VAL A 176 -14.95 -0.35 -4.84
CA VAL A 176 -15.20 0.48 -3.66
C VAL A 176 -14.16 1.59 -3.61
N LEU A 177 -14.61 2.83 -3.70
CA LEU A 177 -13.74 4.01 -3.66
C LEU A 177 -13.39 4.39 -2.21
N GLY A 178 -12.29 5.08 -2.03
CA GLY A 178 -11.88 5.67 -0.74
C GLY A 178 -10.79 4.87 -0.03
N ASP A 179 -11.05 4.26 1.11
CA ASP A 179 -10.10 3.50 1.92
C ASP A 179 -10.44 2.00 1.91
N ASP A 180 -9.43 1.14 2.10
CA ASP A 180 -9.58 -0.32 2.11
C ASP A 180 -10.49 -0.80 3.25
N ILE A 181 -10.64 -0.02 4.32
CA ILE A 181 -11.58 -0.32 5.40
C ILE A 181 -13.03 -0.40 4.91
N TYR A 182 -13.39 0.31 3.83
CA TYR A 182 -14.75 0.28 3.27
C TYR A 182 -15.10 -1.05 2.61
N LEU A 183 -14.11 -1.83 2.17
CA LEU A 183 -14.30 -3.21 1.72
C LEU A 183 -14.90 -4.07 2.83
N LEU A 184 -14.41 -3.92 4.07
CA LEU A 184 -14.96 -4.66 5.21
C LEU A 184 -16.40 -4.26 5.52
N THR A 185 -16.71 -2.97 5.37
CA THR A 185 -18.09 -2.48 5.52
C THR A 185 -19.01 -3.08 4.45
N ALA A 186 -18.52 -3.20 3.21
CA ALA A 186 -19.29 -3.78 2.11
C ALA A 186 -19.59 -5.27 2.36
N ILE A 187 -18.57 -6.08 2.66
CA ILE A 187 -18.76 -7.53 2.88
C ILE A 187 -19.58 -7.85 4.14
N LYS A 188 -19.51 -7.03 5.19
CA LYS A 188 -20.34 -7.21 6.39
C LYS A 188 -21.84 -7.04 6.10
N LYS A 189 -22.20 -6.23 5.11
CA LYS A 189 -23.59 -5.99 4.68
C LYS A 189 -24.07 -6.98 3.63
N ASP A 190 -23.21 -7.83 3.09
CA ASP A 190 -23.52 -8.78 2.03
C ASP A 190 -23.07 -10.18 2.47
N SER A 191 -24.07 -11.06 2.72
CA SER A 191 -23.82 -12.41 3.21
C SER A 191 -23.01 -13.30 2.27
N ILE A 192 -22.94 -12.96 0.97
CA ILE A 192 -22.10 -13.66 -0.03
C ILE A 192 -20.90 -12.79 -0.47
N GLY A 193 -20.64 -11.69 0.23
CA GLY A 193 -19.56 -10.75 -0.08
C GLY A 193 -18.18 -11.35 0.19
N LEU A 194 -17.26 -11.13 -0.73
CA LEU A 194 -15.86 -11.55 -0.70
C LEU A 194 -14.94 -10.38 -1.01
N THR A 195 -13.79 -10.32 -0.38
CA THR A 195 -12.73 -9.35 -0.71
C THR A 195 -11.36 -9.87 -0.29
N TYR A 196 -10.31 -9.21 -0.76
CA TYR A 196 -8.99 -9.23 -0.15
C TYR A 196 -8.78 -7.94 0.67
N ASN A 197 -8.16 -8.07 1.84
CA ASN A 197 -7.83 -6.88 2.62
C ASN A 197 -6.55 -7.11 3.44
N ASN A 198 -5.91 -6.02 3.89
CA ASN A 198 -4.67 -6.07 4.64
C ASN A 198 -4.89 -6.43 6.12
N LEU A 199 -3.87 -7.04 6.75
CA LEU A 199 -3.93 -7.52 8.14
C LEU A 199 -4.33 -6.43 9.13
N GLY A 200 -3.75 -5.24 9.04
CA GLY A 200 -4.00 -4.15 9.96
C GLY A 200 -5.48 -3.71 10.00
N TYR A 201 -6.23 -3.96 8.91
CA TYR A 201 -7.67 -3.70 8.90
C TYR A 201 -8.53 -4.90 9.28
N LEU A 202 -8.03 -6.11 9.10
CA LEU A 202 -8.78 -7.33 9.43
C LEU A 202 -8.81 -7.62 10.92
N TYR A 203 -7.72 -7.34 11.62
CA TYR A 203 -7.55 -7.64 13.03
C TYR A 203 -7.75 -6.40 13.90
N ASP A 204 -8.14 -6.61 15.14
CA ASP A 204 -8.08 -5.59 16.18
C ASP A 204 -6.71 -5.61 16.83
N ASN A 205 -6.01 -4.47 16.77
CA ASN A 205 -4.62 -4.37 17.20
C ASN A 205 -4.42 -4.57 18.70
N ASN A 206 -5.45 -4.30 19.53
CA ASN A 206 -5.37 -4.48 20.98
C ASN A 206 -5.62 -5.92 21.40
N SER A 207 -6.73 -6.50 20.93
CA SER A 207 -7.09 -7.89 21.27
C SER A 207 -6.36 -8.93 20.42
N ARG A 208 -5.70 -8.52 19.34
CA ARG A 208 -5.03 -9.37 18.35
C ARG A 208 -5.95 -10.38 17.66
N LYS A 209 -7.27 -10.18 17.71
CA LYS A 209 -8.28 -11.08 17.14
C LYS A 209 -8.84 -10.54 15.83
N LEU A 210 -9.24 -11.45 14.96
CA LEU A 210 -10.00 -11.11 13.76
C LEU A 210 -11.28 -10.37 14.14
N LYS A 211 -11.58 -9.28 13.44
CA LYS A 211 -12.77 -8.46 13.71
C LYS A 211 -14.06 -9.23 13.47
N ASN A 212 -15.07 -8.98 14.29
CA ASN A 212 -16.38 -9.62 14.20
C ASN A 212 -17.07 -9.37 12.85
N GLY A 213 -17.85 -10.34 12.39
CA GLY A 213 -18.65 -10.29 11.16
C GLY A 213 -17.90 -10.61 9.88
N ILE A 214 -16.61 -10.96 9.99
CA ILE A 214 -15.78 -11.44 8.89
C ILE A 214 -15.05 -12.73 9.30
N THR A 215 -14.64 -13.50 8.30
CA THR A 215 -13.79 -14.67 8.49
C THR A 215 -12.89 -14.87 7.26
N LEU A 216 -11.77 -15.55 7.42
CA LEU A 216 -10.90 -15.91 6.32
C LEU A 216 -11.60 -16.94 5.42
N LEU A 217 -11.38 -16.85 4.10
CA LEU A 217 -11.80 -17.93 3.21
C LEU A 217 -11.03 -19.21 3.55
N PRO A 218 -11.70 -20.38 3.56
CA PRO A 218 -11.03 -21.65 3.75
C PRO A 218 -10.07 -21.92 2.59
N LEU A 219 -8.78 -21.96 2.88
CA LEU A 219 -7.73 -22.19 1.88
C LEU A 219 -7.23 -23.65 1.94
N ASP A 220 -6.82 -24.19 0.79
CA ASP A 220 -6.19 -25.51 0.69
C ASP A 220 -4.72 -25.41 1.11
N LEU A 221 -4.46 -25.59 2.40
CA LEU A 221 -3.17 -25.39 3.04
C LEU A 221 -2.81 -26.57 3.93
N LYS A 222 -1.52 -26.72 4.21
CA LYS A 222 -1.04 -27.64 5.25
C LYS A 222 -1.66 -27.28 6.61
N LYS A 223 -1.88 -28.29 7.44
CA LYS A 223 -2.60 -28.16 8.71
C LYS A 223 -1.97 -27.12 9.66
N ASP A 224 -0.66 -27.12 9.77
CA ASP A 224 0.09 -26.16 10.61
C ASP A 224 -0.10 -24.71 10.16
N ILE A 225 0.03 -24.44 8.85
CA ILE A 225 -0.20 -23.12 8.26
C ILE A 225 -1.66 -22.68 8.45
N LYS A 226 -2.62 -23.59 8.21
CA LYS A 226 -4.04 -23.31 8.40
C LYS A 226 -4.33 -22.93 9.85
N THR A 227 -3.84 -23.73 10.81
CA THR A 227 -4.01 -23.44 12.25
C THR A 227 -3.45 -22.07 12.63
N ALA A 228 -2.27 -21.69 12.11
CA ALA A 228 -1.68 -20.38 12.38
C ALA A 228 -2.51 -19.24 11.78
N LEU A 229 -3.05 -19.40 10.56
CA LEU A 229 -3.93 -18.39 9.94
C LEU A 229 -5.28 -18.23 10.66
N GLU A 230 -5.76 -19.26 11.34
CA GLU A 230 -6.97 -19.22 12.16
C GLU A 230 -6.71 -18.71 13.59
N GLY A 231 -5.45 -18.44 13.93
CA GLY A 231 -4.98 -17.96 15.22
C GLY A 231 -5.07 -16.45 15.43
N SER A 232 -4.24 -15.96 16.34
CA SER A 232 -4.09 -14.53 16.60
C SER A 232 -3.38 -13.79 15.43
N LEU A 233 -3.43 -12.46 15.44
CA LEU A 233 -2.65 -11.65 14.49
C LEU A 233 -1.15 -12.00 14.55
N ASP A 234 -0.62 -12.31 15.73
CA ASP A 234 0.79 -12.66 15.91
C ASP A 234 1.14 -14.00 15.28
N ASP A 235 0.22 -15.00 15.36
CA ASP A 235 0.37 -16.28 14.70
C ASP A 235 0.35 -16.10 13.17
N VAL A 236 -0.57 -15.27 12.67
CA VAL A 236 -0.69 -14.96 11.24
C VAL A 236 0.57 -14.24 10.73
N ILE A 237 1.05 -13.23 11.42
CA ILE A 237 2.30 -12.53 11.08
C ILE A 237 3.45 -13.53 11.03
N SER A 238 3.61 -14.34 12.08
CA SER A 238 4.70 -15.32 12.19
C SER A 238 4.70 -16.32 11.03
N VAL A 239 3.52 -16.83 10.64
CA VAL A 239 3.44 -17.80 9.54
C VAL A 239 3.70 -17.14 8.18
N LEU A 240 3.23 -15.91 7.96
CA LEU A 240 3.43 -15.20 6.70
C LEU A 240 4.88 -14.70 6.49
N GLU A 241 5.59 -14.41 7.56
CA GLU A 241 7.03 -14.07 7.46
C GLU A 241 7.92 -15.27 7.14
N LYS A 242 7.49 -16.47 7.54
CA LYS A 242 8.25 -17.72 7.35
C LYS A 242 7.88 -18.49 6.08
N ASN A 243 6.68 -18.26 5.54
CA ASN A 243 6.15 -19.08 4.45
C ASN A 243 5.61 -18.20 3.33
N LYS A 244 5.91 -18.59 2.09
CA LYS A 244 5.20 -18.08 0.92
C LYS A 244 3.93 -18.92 0.72
N ILE A 245 2.76 -18.28 0.81
CA ILE A 245 1.45 -18.92 0.62
C ILE A 245 0.88 -18.44 -0.72
N GLU A 246 0.66 -19.38 -1.64
CA GLU A 246 0.30 -19.09 -3.04
C GLU A 246 -1.03 -18.36 -3.23
N THR A 247 -1.86 -18.30 -2.21
CA THR A 247 -3.16 -17.60 -2.20
C THR A 247 -3.14 -16.28 -1.46
N ILE A 248 -2.00 -15.89 -0.88
CA ILE A 248 -1.86 -14.70 -0.04
C ILE A 248 -0.74 -13.82 -0.61
N PRO A 249 -1.09 -12.74 -1.32
CA PRO A 249 -0.12 -11.75 -1.76
C PRO A 249 0.57 -11.07 -0.57
N VAL A 250 1.89 -10.96 -0.63
CA VAL A 250 2.71 -10.18 0.30
C VAL A 250 3.54 -9.20 -0.53
N GLU A 251 3.45 -7.91 -0.21
CA GLU A 251 4.18 -6.87 -0.94
C GLU A 251 4.86 -5.88 0.02
N LYS A 252 5.85 -5.16 -0.50
CA LYS A 252 6.65 -4.19 0.24
C LYS A 252 5.95 -2.83 0.33
N ILE A 253 6.24 -2.12 1.42
CA ILE A 253 5.89 -0.72 1.63
C ILE A 253 7.16 0.10 1.51
N GLY A 254 7.15 1.09 0.61
CA GLY A 254 8.29 1.95 0.36
C GLY A 254 7.96 3.44 0.49
N PHE A 255 8.97 4.20 0.83
CA PHE A 255 8.96 5.65 0.77
C PHE A 255 9.69 6.11 -0.49
N VAL A 256 8.98 6.83 -1.36
CA VAL A 256 9.54 7.51 -2.52
C VAL A 256 9.89 8.94 -2.13
N TYR A 257 11.09 9.38 -2.44
CA TYR A 257 11.55 10.76 -2.19
C TYR A 257 12.44 11.26 -3.32
N SER A 258 12.55 12.60 -3.46
CA SER A 258 13.43 13.22 -4.44
C SER A 258 14.87 13.30 -3.92
N GLN A 259 15.83 12.79 -4.68
CA GLN A 259 17.27 12.88 -4.34
C GLN A 259 17.78 14.32 -4.23
N GLN A 260 17.24 15.23 -5.05
CA GLN A 260 17.73 16.61 -5.16
C GLN A 260 17.19 17.55 -4.06
N ALA A 261 16.13 17.14 -3.37
CA ALA A 261 15.42 17.98 -2.40
C ALA A 261 15.27 17.29 -1.03
N VAL A 262 16.16 16.36 -0.72
CA VAL A 262 16.09 15.64 0.54
C VAL A 262 16.54 16.50 1.71
N ARG A 263 15.66 16.63 2.69
CA ARG A 263 15.92 17.29 3.96
C ARG A 263 16.57 16.30 4.95
N ARG A 264 17.43 16.84 5.84
CA ARG A 264 18.07 16.03 6.88
C ARG A 264 17.05 15.31 7.78
N GLU A 265 15.95 15.98 8.11
CA GLU A 265 14.86 15.42 8.93
C GLU A 265 14.23 14.19 8.29
N VAL A 266 14.11 14.15 6.96
CA VAL A 266 13.64 12.98 6.20
C VAL A 266 14.62 11.81 6.38
N SER A 267 15.92 12.08 6.21
CA SER A 267 16.96 11.07 6.41
C SER A 267 16.95 10.47 7.81
N ASP A 268 16.92 11.34 8.82
CA ASP A 268 16.98 10.93 10.22
C ASP A 268 15.72 10.11 10.61
N PHE A 269 14.55 10.52 10.12
CA PHE A 269 13.33 9.76 10.30
C PHE A 269 13.39 8.38 9.61
N LEU A 270 13.80 8.31 8.35
CA LEU A 270 13.90 7.05 7.62
C LEU A 270 14.95 6.10 8.23
N LYS A 271 16.08 6.62 8.70
CA LYS A 271 17.07 5.82 9.44
C LYS A 271 16.46 5.20 10.69
N TRP A 272 15.73 6.00 11.46
CA TRP A 272 15.04 5.50 12.65
C TRP A 272 13.96 4.47 12.29
N VAL A 273 13.19 4.69 11.24
CA VAL A 273 12.19 3.72 10.75
C VAL A 273 12.84 2.38 10.40
N LEU A 274 14.01 2.40 9.74
CA LEU A 274 14.73 1.18 9.36
C LEU A 274 15.44 0.47 10.54
N THR A 275 15.53 1.11 11.69
CA THR A 275 16.17 0.57 12.91
C THR A 275 15.15 0.37 14.02
N ASP A 276 14.99 1.32 14.90
CA ASP A 276 14.11 1.24 16.08
C ASP A 276 12.62 1.20 15.73
N GLY A 277 12.24 1.76 14.57
CA GLY A 277 10.88 1.79 14.07
C GLY A 277 10.34 0.41 13.70
N GLN A 278 11.21 -0.54 13.32
CA GLN A 278 10.81 -1.88 12.87
C GLN A 278 10.00 -2.66 13.90
N LYS A 279 10.26 -2.47 15.19
CA LYS A 279 9.53 -3.14 16.28
C LYS A 279 8.02 -2.82 16.32
N PHE A 280 7.60 -1.75 15.65
CA PHE A 280 6.18 -1.33 15.62
C PHE A 280 5.41 -1.92 14.45
N ASN A 281 6.06 -2.55 13.46
CA ASN A 281 5.39 -3.12 12.30
C ASN A 281 4.33 -4.15 12.74
N HIS A 282 4.70 -5.13 13.54
CA HIS A 282 3.79 -6.17 14.03
C HIS A 282 2.65 -5.60 14.88
N THR A 283 2.91 -4.53 15.65
CA THR A 283 1.88 -3.87 16.46
C THR A 283 0.72 -3.40 15.59
N GLU A 284 1.02 -2.85 14.41
CA GLU A 284 0.04 -2.30 13.48
C GLU A 284 -0.43 -3.31 12.40
N GLY A 285 -0.07 -4.60 12.54
CA GLY A 285 -0.48 -5.65 11.61
C GLY A 285 0.31 -5.68 10.30
N PHE A 286 1.52 -5.15 10.30
CA PHE A 286 2.43 -5.20 9.17
C PHE A 286 3.56 -6.20 9.43
N LEU A 287 4.17 -6.68 8.34
CA LEU A 287 5.28 -7.64 8.37
C LEU A 287 6.61 -6.87 8.30
N ASN A 288 7.63 -7.42 8.95
CA ASN A 288 8.99 -6.93 8.78
C ASN A 288 9.55 -7.33 7.40
N LEU A 289 10.49 -6.55 6.91
CA LEU A 289 11.38 -6.99 5.83
C LEU A 289 12.23 -8.16 6.34
N ASP A 290 12.68 -9.03 5.43
CA ASP A 290 13.72 -9.99 5.81
C ASP A 290 15.00 -9.25 6.20
N LYS A 291 15.78 -9.87 7.08
CA LYS A 291 16.94 -9.22 7.71
C LYS A 291 18.00 -8.75 6.71
N GLN A 292 18.24 -9.53 5.65
CA GLN A 292 19.22 -9.17 4.63
C GLN A 292 18.74 -7.96 3.85
N PHE A 293 17.49 -7.97 3.36
CA PHE A 293 16.92 -6.88 2.61
C PHE A 293 16.81 -5.59 3.44
N LEU A 294 16.47 -5.69 4.74
CA LEU A 294 16.47 -4.54 5.65
C LEU A 294 17.87 -3.92 5.80
N ALA A 295 18.91 -4.75 5.93
CA ALA A 295 20.30 -4.28 5.99
C ALA A 295 20.70 -3.57 4.67
N GLU A 296 20.31 -4.11 3.51
CA GLU A 296 20.53 -3.47 2.21
C GLU A 296 19.85 -2.10 2.13
N GLN A 297 18.60 -1.97 2.61
CA GLN A 297 17.91 -0.67 2.64
C GLN A 297 18.62 0.33 3.56
N THR A 298 19.09 -0.12 4.70
CA THR A 298 19.82 0.73 5.67
C THR A 298 21.16 1.23 5.09
N THR A 299 21.90 0.36 4.42
CA THR A 299 23.15 0.70 3.74
C THR A 299 22.90 1.69 2.62
N ARG A 300 21.93 1.39 1.74
CA ARG A 300 21.54 2.25 0.62
C ARG A 300 21.15 3.64 1.07
N LEU A 301 20.35 3.75 2.14
CA LEU A 301 19.96 5.04 2.70
C LEU A 301 21.21 5.81 3.20
N SER A 302 22.12 5.14 3.91
CA SER A 302 23.31 5.76 4.46
C SER A 302 24.26 6.28 3.39
N GLU A 303 24.52 5.51 2.33
CA GLU A 303 25.38 5.89 1.21
C GLU A 303 24.84 7.13 0.48
N LYS A 304 23.53 7.18 0.22
CA LYS A 304 22.88 8.30 -0.46
C LYS A 304 23.01 9.62 0.32
N PHE A 305 22.91 9.57 1.64
CA PHE A 305 23.01 10.77 2.48
C PHE A 305 24.45 11.18 2.82
N LEU A 306 25.43 10.29 2.67
CA LEU A 306 26.84 10.67 2.77
C LEU A 306 27.31 11.52 1.58
N THR A 307 26.71 11.37 0.41
CA THR A 307 27.01 12.12 -0.81
C THR A 307 26.38 13.53 -0.83
N LEU A 308 25.54 13.88 0.12
CA LEU A 308 24.85 15.18 0.22
C LEU A 308 25.57 16.16 1.18
N LYS A 309 26.76 15.83 1.66
CA LYS A 309 27.69 16.71 2.38
C LYS A 309 28.64 17.36 1.37
#